data_593378ddf8b3a3a832caa88134c66006
#
_entry.id   593378ddf8b3a3a832caa88134c66006
#
_cell.length_a   1.000
_cell.length_b   1.000
_cell.length_c   1.000
_cell.angle_alpha   90.00
_cell.angle_beta   90.00
_cell.angle_gamma   90.00
#
_symmetry.space_group_name_H-M   'P 1'
#
loop_
_entity.id
_entity.type
_entity.pdbx_description
1 polymer ?
#
loop_
_entity_poly.entity_id
_entity_poly.type
_entity_poly.pdbx_seq_one_letter_code
_entity_poly.pdbx_strand_id
1 'polypeptide(L)'
;GCRNISKIFVPNGYDINQIKNNFDKYSYIINHNKYSNNYNYQKTIKIMNNDVFVDCDFFLMSQSKEINPPISIIYYDYYDDISQVANFINEKSNQIQCIVTNLQIDNSTGFGEAQDPKLDQYADNRDTINFLLTSS
;
A
#
# COMPACT_ATOMS: atom_id res chain seq x y z
N GLY A 1 -6.89 0.14 -8.19
CA GLY A 1 -6.64 1.54 -8.52
C GLY A 1 -5.27 2.01 -8.05
N CYS A 2 -4.76 3.10 -8.60
CA CYS A 2 -3.43 3.63 -8.31
C CYS A 2 -3.22 4.10 -6.85
N ARG A 3 -4.30 4.26 -6.10
CA ARG A 3 -4.27 4.62 -4.66
C ARG A 3 -4.71 3.48 -3.74
N ASN A 4 -4.60 2.23 -4.18
CA ASN A 4 -4.76 1.08 -3.31
C ASN A 4 -3.59 1.00 -2.33
N ILE A 5 -3.87 0.50 -1.13
CA ILE A 5 -2.81 0.22 -0.16
C ILE A 5 -1.90 -0.87 -0.74
N SER A 6 -0.64 -0.54 -0.94
CA SER A 6 0.39 -1.48 -1.39
C SER A 6 1.32 -1.89 -0.25
N LYS A 7 1.70 -0.93 0.60
CA LYS A 7 2.62 -1.16 1.70
C LYS A 7 2.21 -0.38 2.95
N ILE A 8 2.44 -1.00 4.10
CA ILE A 8 2.22 -0.41 5.43
C ILE A 8 3.53 -0.48 6.21
N PHE A 9 3.91 0.62 6.83
CA PHE A 9 4.98 0.65 7.82
C PHE A 9 4.39 0.69 9.21
N VAL A 10 4.90 -0.16 10.10
CA VAL A 10 4.48 -0.25 11.49
C VAL A 10 5.69 -0.16 12.42
N PRO A 11 5.56 0.46 13.61
CA PRO A 11 6.66 0.49 14.56
C PRO A 11 7.07 -0.92 14.99
N ASN A 12 8.35 -1.11 15.28
CA ASN A 12 8.86 -2.38 15.79
C ASN A 12 8.11 -2.79 17.07
N GLY A 13 7.76 -4.08 17.16
CA GLY A 13 6.94 -4.61 18.25
C GLY A 13 5.43 -4.45 18.07
N TYR A 14 4.95 -3.81 16.99
CA TYR A 14 3.53 -3.78 16.67
C TYR A 14 3.03 -5.16 16.23
N ASP A 15 1.91 -5.60 16.82
CA ASP A 15 1.27 -6.86 16.39
C ASP A 15 0.49 -6.66 15.10
N ILE A 16 1.05 -7.13 14.00
CA ILE A 16 0.48 -6.99 12.67
C ILE A 16 -0.91 -7.64 12.51
N ASN A 17 -1.24 -8.63 13.36
CA ASN A 17 -2.55 -9.28 13.33
C ASN A 17 -3.69 -8.32 13.72
N GLN A 18 -3.40 -7.26 14.47
CA GLN A 18 -4.41 -6.26 14.84
C GLN A 18 -4.96 -5.50 13.62
N ILE A 19 -4.20 -5.44 12.54
CA ILE A 19 -4.62 -4.77 11.30
C ILE A 19 -5.83 -5.47 10.70
N LYS A 20 -5.90 -6.80 10.77
CA LYS A 20 -7.00 -7.61 10.22
C LYS A 20 -8.36 -7.05 10.62
N ASN A 21 -8.57 -6.81 11.90
CA ASN A 21 -9.86 -6.40 12.45
C ASN A 21 -10.36 -5.06 11.90
N ASN A 22 -9.45 -4.20 11.44
CA ASN A 22 -9.80 -2.89 10.88
C ASN A 22 -10.34 -2.98 9.44
N PHE A 23 -10.14 -4.10 8.77
CA PHE A 23 -10.53 -4.31 7.38
C PHE A 23 -11.77 -5.18 7.20
N ASP A 24 -12.34 -5.76 8.26
CA ASP A 24 -13.46 -6.71 8.20
C ASP A 24 -14.67 -6.19 7.42
N LYS A 25 -14.96 -4.89 7.50
CA LYS A 25 -16.05 -4.24 6.75
C LYS A 25 -15.89 -4.33 5.22
N TYR A 26 -14.70 -4.65 4.73
CA TYR A 26 -14.41 -4.81 3.30
C TYR A 26 -14.37 -6.28 2.86
N SER A 27 -14.64 -7.22 3.74
CA SER A 27 -14.57 -8.67 3.47
C SER A 27 -15.47 -9.10 2.30
N TYR A 28 -16.51 -8.33 1.98
CA TYR A 28 -17.41 -8.60 0.84
C TYR A 28 -16.66 -8.65 -0.51
N ILE A 29 -15.45 -8.09 -0.61
CA ILE A 29 -14.65 -8.11 -1.85
C ILE A 29 -14.32 -9.54 -2.31
N ILE A 30 -14.27 -10.50 -1.38
CA ILE A 30 -14.01 -11.91 -1.69
C ILE A 30 -15.10 -12.52 -2.58
N ASN A 31 -16.30 -11.94 -2.60
CA ASN A 31 -17.40 -12.38 -3.45
C ASN A 31 -17.19 -12.00 -4.94
N HIS A 32 -16.18 -11.17 -5.23
CA HIS A 32 -15.84 -10.83 -6.59
C HIS A 32 -14.91 -11.89 -7.18
N ASN A 33 -15.38 -12.68 -8.15
CA ASN A 33 -14.70 -13.85 -8.70
C ASN A 33 -13.23 -13.63 -9.08
N LYS A 34 -12.92 -12.53 -9.79
CA LYS A 34 -11.53 -12.23 -10.18
C LYS A 34 -10.63 -11.97 -8.97
N TYR A 35 -11.16 -11.29 -7.97
CA TYR A 35 -10.42 -11.00 -6.75
C TYR A 35 -10.19 -12.29 -5.95
N SER A 36 -11.23 -13.06 -5.72
CA SER A 36 -11.18 -14.35 -5.01
C SER A 36 -10.17 -15.32 -5.66
N ASN A 37 -10.18 -15.40 -6.98
CA ASN A 37 -9.22 -16.24 -7.71
C ASN A 37 -7.77 -15.78 -7.47
N ASN A 38 -7.50 -14.47 -7.49
CA ASN A 38 -6.17 -13.94 -7.19
C ASN A 38 -5.76 -14.23 -5.73
N TYR A 39 -6.67 -14.02 -4.77
CA TYR A 39 -6.41 -14.32 -3.37
C TYR A 39 -6.04 -15.80 -3.18
N ASN A 40 -6.85 -16.71 -3.70
CA ASN A 40 -6.60 -18.14 -3.58
C ASN A 40 -5.29 -18.55 -4.27
N TYR A 41 -5.00 -17.99 -5.44
CA TYR A 41 -3.76 -18.23 -6.17
C TYR A 41 -2.54 -17.79 -5.36
N GLN A 42 -2.54 -16.57 -4.86
CA GLN A 42 -1.43 -16.03 -4.06
C GLN A 42 -1.23 -16.79 -2.76
N LYS A 43 -2.32 -17.16 -2.08
CA LYS A 43 -2.27 -17.98 -0.87
C LYS A 43 -1.64 -19.35 -1.15
N THR A 44 -2.05 -19.99 -2.23
CA THR A 44 -1.48 -21.29 -2.63
C THR A 44 0.01 -21.20 -2.91
N ILE A 45 0.46 -20.18 -3.67
CA ILE A 45 1.89 -19.97 -3.94
C ILE A 45 2.68 -19.80 -2.66
N LYS A 46 2.19 -18.96 -1.73
CA LYS A 46 2.88 -18.72 -0.46
C LYS A 46 2.98 -19.98 0.39
N ILE A 47 1.94 -20.78 0.44
CA ILE A 47 1.95 -22.08 1.13
C ILE A 47 2.96 -23.03 0.48
N MET A 48 2.97 -23.14 -0.84
CA MET A 48 3.90 -24.02 -1.56
C MET A 48 5.37 -23.63 -1.38
N ASN A 49 5.65 -22.32 -1.30
CA ASN A 49 7.00 -21.79 -1.08
C ASN A 49 7.42 -21.81 0.39
N ASN A 50 6.55 -22.18 1.32
CA ASN A 50 6.74 -22.05 2.77
C ASN A 50 7.03 -20.58 3.20
N ASP A 51 6.45 -19.61 2.50
CA ASP A 51 6.57 -18.20 2.86
C ASP A 51 5.83 -17.89 4.17
N VAL A 52 6.38 -16.99 4.98
CA VAL A 52 5.68 -16.46 6.15
C VAL A 52 4.72 -15.35 5.71
N PHE A 53 3.46 -15.47 6.06
CA PHE A 53 2.43 -14.46 5.79
C PHE A 53 1.31 -14.50 6.84
N VAL A 54 0.57 -13.41 6.93
CA VAL A 54 -0.66 -13.31 7.72
C VAL A 54 -1.85 -13.44 6.77
N ASP A 55 -2.74 -14.37 7.08
CA ASP A 55 -3.98 -14.56 6.34
C ASP A 55 -5.11 -13.75 6.98
N CYS A 56 -5.65 -12.79 6.25
CA CYS A 56 -6.74 -11.92 6.68
C CYS A 56 -8.09 -12.30 6.04
N ASP A 57 -8.27 -13.56 5.63
CA ASP A 57 -9.47 -14.19 5.07
C ASP A 57 -9.86 -13.69 3.66
N PHE A 58 -9.53 -12.48 3.30
CA PHE A 58 -9.79 -11.92 1.96
C PHE A 58 -8.59 -11.16 1.38
N PHE A 59 -7.54 -10.96 2.12
CA PHE A 59 -6.23 -10.50 1.65
C PHE A 59 -5.11 -11.12 2.49
N LEU A 60 -3.90 -11.05 1.99
CA LEU A 60 -2.72 -11.55 2.68
C LEU A 60 -1.81 -10.39 3.06
N MET A 61 -1.11 -10.50 4.17
CA MET A 61 -0.03 -9.57 4.52
C MET A 61 1.30 -10.32 4.54
N SER A 62 2.31 -9.74 3.93
CA SER A 62 3.65 -10.34 3.85
C SER A 62 4.71 -9.29 4.12
N GLN A 63 5.69 -9.63 4.96
CA GLN A 63 6.82 -8.74 5.18
C GLN A 63 7.68 -8.70 3.91
N SER A 64 7.97 -7.50 3.41
CA SER A 64 8.78 -7.30 2.22
C SER A 64 9.36 -5.90 2.17
N LYS A 65 10.54 -5.74 1.59
CA LYS A 65 11.13 -4.43 1.26
C LYS A 65 10.62 -3.87 -0.07
N GLU A 66 9.87 -4.65 -0.84
CA GLU A 66 9.25 -4.20 -2.08
C GLU A 66 8.00 -3.36 -1.82
N ILE A 67 7.54 -2.62 -2.85
CA ILE A 67 6.34 -1.76 -2.75
C ILE A 67 5.22 -2.15 -3.70
N ASN A 68 5.46 -3.07 -4.63
CA ASN A 68 4.49 -3.48 -5.65
C ASN A 68 3.98 -4.91 -5.38
N PRO A 69 3.06 -5.10 -4.43
CA PRO A 69 2.51 -6.41 -4.15
C PRO A 69 1.60 -6.88 -5.30
N PRO A 70 1.47 -8.18 -5.51
CA PRO A 70 0.40 -8.76 -6.31
C PRO A 70 -0.99 -8.39 -5.76
N ILE A 71 -2.01 -8.53 -6.60
CA ILE A 71 -3.41 -8.35 -6.17
C ILE A 71 -3.70 -9.26 -4.98
N SER A 72 -4.44 -8.75 -4.00
CA SER A 72 -4.79 -9.38 -2.73
C SER A 72 -3.65 -9.53 -1.71
N ILE A 73 -2.49 -8.97 -1.96
CA ILE A 73 -1.41 -8.88 -0.97
C ILE A 73 -1.19 -7.42 -0.57
N ILE A 74 -0.94 -7.19 0.71
CA ILE A 74 -0.42 -5.94 1.24
C ILE A 74 0.96 -6.25 1.82
N TYR A 75 1.99 -5.53 1.39
CA TYR A 75 3.28 -5.63 2.02
C TYR A 75 3.33 -4.83 3.32
N TYR A 76 4.08 -5.28 4.29
CA TYR A 76 4.39 -4.51 5.47
C TYR A 76 5.88 -4.59 5.80
N ASP A 77 6.35 -3.61 6.55
CA ASP A 77 7.69 -3.65 7.14
C ASP A 77 7.69 -2.93 8.48
N TYR A 78 8.65 -3.29 9.32
CA TYR A 78 8.83 -2.66 10.63
C TYR A 78 9.86 -1.53 10.54
N TYR A 79 9.68 -0.52 11.38
CA TYR A 79 10.67 0.53 11.56
C TYR A 79 10.94 0.79 13.04
N ASP A 80 12.17 1.13 13.35
CA ASP A 80 12.61 1.58 14.69
C ASP A 80 12.55 3.10 14.80
N ASP A 81 12.91 3.78 13.71
CA ASP A 81 12.91 5.24 13.61
C ASP A 81 12.23 5.69 12.31
N ILE A 82 11.46 6.77 12.42
CA ILE A 82 10.70 7.31 11.27
C ILE A 82 11.62 7.76 10.12
N SER A 83 12.87 8.08 10.39
CA SER A 83 13.87 8.40 9.37
C SER A 83 14.10 7.25 8.39
N GLN A 84 13.97 6.00 8.84
CA GLN A 84 14.06 4.82 7.97
C GLN A 84 12.94 4.81 6.93
N VAL A 85 11.73 5.18 7.36
CA VAL A 85 10.57 5.28 6.46
C VAL A 85 10.76 6.44 5.49
N ALA A 86 11.22 7.60 5.97
CA ALA A 86 11.47 8.76 5.13
C ALA A 86 12.54 8.47 4.06
N ASN A 87 13.63 7.80 4.42
CA ASN A 87 14.67 7.37 3.47
C ASN A 87 14.10 6.41 2.42
N PHE A 88 13.33 5.41 2.84
CA PHE A 88 12.68 4.48 1.92
C PHE A 88 11.73 5.21 0.93
N ILE A 89 10.95 6.15 1.42
CA ILE A 89 10.05 6.96 0.60
C ILE A 89 10.85 7.77 -0.44
N ASN A 90 11.94 8.40 -0.03
CA ASN A 90 12.80 9.17 -0.93
C ASN A 90 13.43 8.29 -2.02
N GLU A 91 13.94 7.12 -1.65
CA GLU A 91 14.52 6.16 -2.61
C GLU A 91 13.50 5.65 -3.64
N LYS A 92 12.25 5.48 -3.23
CA LYS A 92 11.16 4.92 -4.05
C LYS A 92 10.19 5.98 -4.56
N SER A 93 10.50 7.26 -4.43
CA SER A 93 9.59 8.38 -4.73
C SER A 93 8.94 8.30 -6.12
N ASN A 94 9.68 7.84 -7.13
CA ASN A 94 9.17 7.66 -8.50
C ASN A 94 8.13 6.54 -8.66
N GLN A 95 7.96 5.69 -7.64
CA GLN A 95 7.06 4.53 -7.66
C GLN A 95 5.90 4.71 -6.69
N ILE A 96 5.91 5.78 -5.88
CA ILE A 96 4.90 6.04 -4.84
C ILE A 96 3.94 7.11 -5.34
N GLN A 97 2.66 6.77 -5.47
CA GLN A 97 1.60 7.69 -5.87
C GLN A 97 1.09 8.54 -4.71
N CYS A 98 0.96 7.95 -3.53
CA CYS A 98 0.35 8.59 -2.38
C CYS A 98 0.94 8.02 -1.08
N ILE A 99 1.23 8.91 -0.14
CA ILE A 99 1.68 8.58 1.21
C ILE A 99 0.59 9.01 2.17
N VAL A 100 0.13 8.09 3.01
CA VAL A 100 -0.93 8.37 3.99
C VAL A 100 -0.37 8.23 5.39
N THR A 101 -0.34 9.32 6.13
CA THR A 101 0.15 9.32 7.51
C THR A 101 -0.33 10.58 8.27
N ASN A 102 -0.40 10.49 9.59
CA ASN A 102 -0.57 11.66 10.46
C ASN A 102 0.78 12.19 11.03
N LEU A 103 1.88 11.57 10.62
CA LEU A 103 3.22 12.03 10.96
C LEU A 103 3.65 13.17 10.00
N GLN A 104 4.60 13.97 10.41
CA GLN A 104 5.16 15.03 9.57
C GLN A 104 6.13 14.42 8.53
N ILE A 105 5.57 14.00 7.41
CA ILE A 105 6.31 13.55 6.23
C ILE A 105 5.89 14.42 5.05
N ASP A 106 6.85 14.95 4.33
CA ASP A 106 6.61 15.80 3.17
C ASP A 106 5.76 15.08 2.11
N ASN A 107 4.85 15.83 1.48
CA ASN A 107 3.95 15.33 0.44
C ASN A 107 3.02 14.18 0.91
N SER A 108 2.78 14.07 2.21
CA SER A 108 1.82 13.10 2.74
C SER A 108 0.40 13.67 2.78
N THR A 109 -0.55 12.76 2.85
CA THR A 109 -1.99 13.00 2.97
C THR A 109 -2.49 12.40 4.27
N GLY A 110 -3.45 13.03 4.93
CA GLY A 110 -4.06 12.52 6.16
C GLY A 110 -4.87 11.24 5.95
N PHE A 111 -5.16 10.54 7.05
CA PHE A 111 -6.04 9.38 7.00
C PHE A 111 -7.45 9.78 6.53
N GLY A 112 -7.99 9.02 5.58
CA GLY A 112 -9.31 9.26 4.99
C GLY A 112 -9.29 10.16 3.74
N GLU A 113 -8.20 10.88 3.48
CA GLU A 113 -8.10 11.86 2.39
C GLU A 113 -7.51 11.30 1.09
N ALA A 114 -6.97 10.09 1.12
CA ALA A 114 -6.25 9.50 -0.03
C ALA A 114 -7.10 9.38 -1.32
N GLN A 115 -8.42 9.31 -1.19
CA GLN A 115 -9.35 9.21 -2.32
C GLN A 115 -9.99 10.55 -2.72
N ASP A 116 -9.60 11.64 -2.04
CA ASP A 116 -10.06 13.01 -2.33
C ASP A 116 -8.86 13.90 -2.72
N PRO A 117 -8.29 13.69 -3.93
CA PRO A 117 -7.13 14.44 -4.38
C PRO A 117 -7.48 15.91 -4.63
N LYS A 118 -6.59 16.81 -4.23
CA LYS A 118 -6.68 18.23 -4.56
C LYS A 118 -6.40 18.47 -6.04
N LEU A 119 -6.77 19.63 -6.55
CA LEU A 119 -6.60 20.00 -7.96
C LEU A 119 -5.15 20.05 -8.44
N ASP A 120 -4.22 20.26 -7.52
CA ASP A 120 -2.77 20.29 -7.74
C ASP A 120 -2.07 18.94 -7.56
N GLN A 121 -2.83 17.89 -7.20
CA GLN A 121 -2.33 16.53 -7.07
C GLN A 121 -2.55 15.75 -8.36
N TYR A 122 -1.60 15.86 -9.26
CA TYR A 122 -1.67 15.17 -10.56
C TYR A 122 -1.48 13.66 -10.45
N ALA A 123 -2.11 12.92 -11.37
CA ALA A 123 -1.88 11.49 -11.51
C ALA A 123 -0.41 11.22 -11.82
N ASP A 124 0.16 10.20 -11.16
CA ASP A 124 1.59 9.82 -11.28
C ASP A 124 2.56 10.96 -10.95
N ASN A 125 2.13 11.95 -10.16
CA ASN A 125 2.90 13.14 -9.80
C ASN A 125 3.44 13.91 -11.03
N ARG A 126 2.77 13.79 -12.18
CA ARG A 126 3.13 14.47 -13.43
C ARG A 126 2.25 15.69 -13.66
N ASP A 127 2.87 16.87 -13.60
CA ASP A 127 2.20 18.12 -13.91
C ASP A 127 1.83 18.18 -15.42
N THR A 128 0.60 17.70 -15.71
CA THR A 128 0.07 17.65 -17.08
C THR A 128 -0.09 19.03 -17.69
N ILE A 129 -0.42 20.04 -16.88
CA ILE A 129 -0.60 21.41 -17.36
C ILE A 129 0.74 21.98 -17.81
N ASN A 130 1.77 21.85 -16.98
CA ASN A 130 3.11 22.31 -17.33
C ASN A 130 3.65 21.57 -18.55
N PHE A 131 3.44 20.27 -18.64
CA PHE A 131 3.82 19.47 -19.81
C PHE A 131 3.18 20.01 -21.10
N LEU A 132 1.88 20.31 -21.09
CA LEU A 132 1.18 20.85 -22.25
C LEU A 132 1.67 22.26 -22.64
N LEU A 133 1.99 23.10 -21.65
CA LEU A 133 2.47 24.46 -21.89
C LEU A 133 3.91 24.49 -22.41
N THR A 134 4.74 23.50 -22.07
CA THR A 134 6.15 23.44 -22.49
C THR A 134 6.38 22.64 -23.77
N SER A 135 5.36 21.90 -24.23
CA SER A 135 5.42 21.08 -25.45
C SER A 135 4.94 21.80 -26.72
N SER A 136 4.71 23.13 -26.62
CA SER A 136 4.24 24.00 -27.75
C SER A 136 5.40 24.58 -28.53
#